data_142b9198cd2400272ce9bd1f8a26d96a
#
_entry.id   142b9198cd2400272ce9bd1f8a26d96a
#
_cell.length_a   1.000
_cell.length_b   1.000
_cell.length_c   1.000
_cell.angle_alpha   90.00
_cell.angle_beta   90.00
_cell.angle_gamma   90.00
#
_symmetry.space_group_name_H-M   'P 1'
#
loop_
_entity.id
_entity.type
_entity.pdbx_description
1 polymer ?
#
loop_
_entity_poly.entity_id
_entity_poly.type
_entity_poly.pdbx_seq_one_letter_code
_entity_poly.pdbx_strand_id
1 'polypeptide(L)'
;MDLYYNILSPPSRAILLLGEALQLKFNLISLDVHRKDYVNPAFKKINPQHTVPTLVVDGVAICEPGAILIYLAEQYAPAGTTYYPPDPLRRAIVNQRLLFECGTLYKCIFVYYSPVVLERATPVETDRQKLIEAVAVLDGILQHSAFVAGDCLTVADYSLVCTVSMLVVLKFELAPYAAVRRWYERCKEVIAGYTDLTQRAVTMFQKWMEQENSKG
;
A
#
# COMPACT_ATOMS: atom_id res chain seq x y z
N MET A 1 8.34 0.39 -19.09
CA MET A 1 8.36 -0.29 -17.78
C MET A 1 7.11 -1.13 -17.67
N ASP A 2 7.26 -2.41 -17.32
CA ASP A 2 6.15 -3.33 -17.10
C ASP A 2 5.81 -3.36 -15.61
N LEU A 3 4.54 -3.12 -15.27
CA LEU A 3 4.07 -3.21 -13.89
C LEU A 3 3.12 -4.38 -13.75
N TYR A 4 3.57 -5.43 -13.08
CA TYR A 4 2.75 -6.55 -12.64
C TYR A 4 2.03 -6.14 -11.35
N TYR A 5 0.72 -6.15 -11.36
CA TYR A 5 -0.08 -5.58 -10.28
C TYR A 5 -1.40 -6.32 -10.05
N ASN A 6 -2.01 -6.06 -8.90
CA ASN A 6 -3.40 -6.35 -8.64
C ASN A 6 -4.02 -5.12 -7.95
N ILE A 7 -5.16 -4.63 -8.43
CA ILE A 7 -5.79 -3.42 -7.88
C ILE A 7 -6.28 -3.61 -6.44
N LEU A 8 -6.58 -4.84 -6.01
CA LEU A 8 -6.96 -5.14 -4.63
C LEU A 8 -5.78 -5.04 -3.67
N SER A 9 -4.55 -5.12 -4.18
CA SER A 9 -3.32 -5.00 -3.39
C SER A 9 -3.03 -3.54 -3.04
N PRO A 10 -3.03 -3.13 -1.76
CA PRO A 10 -2.65 -1.79 -1.34
C PRO A 10 -1.27 -1.36 -1.85
N PRO A 11 -0.22 -2.21 -1.75
CA PRO A 11 1.08 -1.86 -2.31
C PRO A 11 1.07 -1.60 -3.82
N SER A 12 0.26 -2.35 -4.60
CA SER A 12 0.13 -2.08 -6.04
C SER A 12 -0.52 -0.73 -6.32
N ARG A 13 -1.54 -0.36 -5.53
CA ARG A 13 -2.18 0.96 -5.66
C ARG A 13 -1.23 2.10 -5.36
N ALA A 14 -0.35 1.95 -4.37
CA ALA A 14 0.65 2.98 -4.06
C ALA A 14 1.54 3.29 -5.28
N ILE A 15 1.98 2.26 -6.01
CA ILE A 15 2.78 2.44 -7.23
C ILE A 15 1.97 3.13 -8.33
N LEU A 16 0.71 2.73 -8.53
CA LEU A 16 -0.16 3.34 -9.54
C LEU A 16 -0.39 4.83 -9.24
N LEU A 17 -0.65 5.20 -7.99
CA LEU A 17 -0.87 6.59 -7.57
C LEU A 17 0.40 7.45 -7.74
N LEU A 18 1.56 6.93 -7.33
CA LEU A 18 2.82 7.66 -7.55
C LEU A 18 3.12 7.77 -9.05
N GLY A 19 2.86 6.72 -9.83
CA GLY A 19 3.00 6.75 -11.30
C GLY A 19 2.12 7.81 -11.94
N GLU A 20 0.87 7.98 -11.49
CA GLU A 20 -0.03 9.04 -11.93
C GLU A 20 0.52 10.43 -11.57
N ALA A 21 0.94 10.63 -10.33
CA ALA A 21 1.55 11.89 -9.88
C ALA A 21 2.82 12.27 -10.66
N LEU A 22 3.60 11.27 -11.09
CA LEU A 22 4.80 11.43 -11.91
C LEU A 22 4.52 11.40 -13.42
N GLN A 23 3.25 11.26 -13.84
CA GLN A 23 2.81 11.16 -15.25
C GLN A 23 3.49 10.01 -16.02
N LEU A 24 3.79 8.90 -15.32
CA LEU A 24 4.43 7.73 -15.90
C LEU A 24 3.41 6.85 -16.62
N LYS A 25 3.84 6.27 -17.73
CA LYS A 25 3.07 5.28 -18.47
C LYS A 25 3.65 3.88 -18.23
N PHE A 26 2.92 3.06 -17.49
CA PHE A 26 3.24 1.65 -17.31
C PHE A 26 2.54 0.80 -18.38
N ASN A 27 3.21 -0.23 -18.85
CA ASN A 27 2.55 -1.40 -19.43
C ASN A 27 1.98 -2.21 -18.26
N LEU A 28 0.66 -2.13 -18.07
CA LEU A 28 -0.02 -2.72 -16.90
C LEU A 28 -0.37 -4.19 -17.16
N ILE A 29 0.18 -5.08 -16.35
CA ILE A 29 -0.05 -6.53 -16.42
C ILE A 29 -0.75 -6.95 -15.12
N SER A 30 -2.07 -7.12 -15.22
CA SER A 30 -2.89 -7.52 -14.07
C SER A 30 -2.74 -9.01 -13.78
N LEU A 31 -2.39 -9.36 -12.54
CA LEU A 31 -2.35 -10.74 -12.06
C LEU A 31 -3.59 -11.05 -11.23
N ASP A 32 -4.31 -12.09 -11.62
CA ASP A 32 -5.52 -12.55 -10.94
C ASP A 32 -5.17 -13.62 -9.90
N VAL A 33 -5.55 -13.37 -8.64
CA VAL A 33 -5.32 -14.30 -7.52
C VAL A 33 -6.12 -15.59 -7.73
N HIS A 34 -7.34 -15.52 -8.28
CA HIS A 34 -8.20 -16.69 -8.50
C HIS A 34 -7.68 -17.59 -9.62
N ARG A 35 -7.11 -16.99 -10.68
CA ARG A 35 -6.44 -17.73 -11.76
C ARG A 35 -5.07 -18.25 -11.37
N LYS A 36 -4.62 -17.93 -10.16
CA LYS A 36 -3.29 -18.29 -9.69
C LYS A 36 -2.16 -17.78 -10.60
N ASP A 37 -2.37 -16.63 -11.26
CA ASP A 37 -1.40 -16.04 -12.19
C ASP A 37 -0.02 -15.82 -11.53
N TYR A 38 -0.02 -15.50 -10.23
CA TYR A 38 1.19 -15.28 -9.43
C TYR A 38 2.07 -16.55 -9.26
N VAL A 39 1.51 -17.76 -9.41
CA VAL A 39 2.28 -19.01 -9.35
C VAL A 39 2.71 -19.53 -10.74
N ASN A 40 2.36 -18.81 -11.80
CA ASN A 40 2.76 -19.13 -13.16
C ASN A 40 4.30 -19.20 -13.25
N PRO A 41 4.88 -20.28 -13.84
CA PRO A 41 6.33 -20.42 -13.98
C PRO A 41 7.01 -19.26 -14.71
N ALA A 42 6.33 -18.63 -15.67
CA ALA A 42 6.87 -17.49 -16.39
C ALA A 42 7.01 -16.26 -15.45
N PHE A 43 6.01 -16.00 -14.60
CA PHE A 43 6.09 -14.91 -13.64
C PHE A 43 7.11 -15.21 -12.53
N LYS A 44 7.21 -16.45 -12.06
CA LYS A 44 8.21 -16.84 -11.04
C LYS A 44 9.66 -16.66 -11.53
N LYS A 45 9.92 -16.71 -12.83
CA LYS A 45 11.25 -16.37 -13.38
C LYS A 45 11.55 -14.88 -13.28
N ILE A 46 10.52 -14.01 -13.31
CA ILE A 46 10.64 -12.56 -13.18
C ILE A 46 10.76 -12.21 -11.71
N ASN A 47 9.85 -12.71 -10.87
CA ASN A 47 9.84 -12.51 -9.43
C ASN A 47 9.74 -13.86 -8.70
N PRO A 48 10.85 -14.39 -8.14
CA PRO A 48 10.83 -15.63 -7.38
C PRO A 48 9.95 -15.60 -6.13
N GLN A 49 9.68 -14.42 -5.56
CA GLN A 49 8.74 -14.24 -4.44
C GLN A 49 7.28 -14.35 -4.90
N HIS A 50 7.01 -14.29 -6.22
CA HIS A 50 5.68 -14.36 -6.86
C HIS A 50 4.66 -13.42 -6.19
N THR A 51 5.06 -12.20 -5.89
CA THR A 51 4.27 -11.14 -5.25
C THR A 51 3.99 -9.98 -6.19
N VAL A 52 2.97 -9.19 -5.88
CA VAL A 52 2.67 -7.91 -6.54
C VAL A 52 2.70 -6.77 -5.51
N PRO A 53 3.17 -5.58 -5.91
CA PRO A 53 3.65 -5.18 -7.24
C PRO A 53 5.04 -5.74 -7.58
N THR A 54 5.30 -5.92 -8.88
CA THR A 54 6.64 -6.14 -9.43
C THR A 54 6.83 -5.20 -10.61
N LEU A 55 7.84 -4.36 -10.56
CA LEU A 55 8.20 -3.44 -11.65
C LEU A 55 9.38 -4.01 -12.42
N VAL A 56 9.26 -4.09 -13.76
CA VAL A 56 10.37 -4.47 -14.63
C VAL A 56 10.82 -3.27 -15.45
N VAL A 57 12.10 -2.92 -15.30
CA VAL A 57 12.76 -1.82 -16.01
C VAL A 57 14.01 -2.36 -16.69
N ASP A 58 14.09 -2.23 -18.01
CA ASP A 58 15.25 -2.69 -18.81
C ASP A 58 15.68 -4.12 -18.48
N GLY A 59 14.70 -5.00 -18.26
CA GLY A 59 14.93 -6.41 -17.94
C GLY A 59 15.23 -6.70 -16.46
N VAL A 60 15.34 -5.68 -15.60
CA VAL A 60 15.57 -5.83 -14.16
C VAL A 60 14.24 -5.75 -13.40
N ALA A 61 13.96 -6.76 -12.57
CA ALA A 61 12.76 -6.78 -11.73
C ALA A 61 13.02 -6.21 -10.34
N ILE A 62 12.17 -5.28 -9.91
CA ILE A 62 12.12 -4.72 -8.55
C ILE A 62 10.82 -5.21 -7.91
N CYS A 63 10.92 -5.94 -6.79
CA CYS A 63 9.79 -6.68 -6.24
C CYS A 63 9.23 -6.10 -4.93
N GLU A 64 9.98 -5.24 -4.22
CA GLU A 64 9.55 -4.64 -2.96
C GLU A 64 8.87 -3.28 -3.20
N PRO A 65 7.63 -3.05 -2.73
CA PRO A 65 6.89 -1.81 -2.97
C PRO A 65 7.66 -0.56 -2.56
N GLY A 66 8.29 -0.56 -1.39
CA GLY A 66 9.09 0.56 -0.91
C GLY A 66 10.28 0.87 -1.83
N ALA A 67 10.95 -0.16 -2.35
CA ALA A 67 12.04 0.00 -3.31
C ALA A 67 11.55 0.56 -4.64
N ILE A 68 10.39 0.09 -5.13
CA ILE A 68 9.77 0.61 -6.35
C ILE A 68 9.42 2.10 -6.19
N LEU A 69 8.77 2.48 -5.07
CA LEU A 69 8.41 3.86 -4.79
C LEU A 69 9.63 4.79 -4.75
N ILE A 70 10.70 4.38 -4.07
CA ILE A 70 11.96 5.12 -3.99
C ILE A 70 12.56 5.27 -5.37
N TYR A 71 12.68 4.17 -6.13
CA TYR A 71 13.24 4.17 -7.48
C TYR A 71 12.49 5.15 -8.40
N LEU A 72 11.16 5.08 -8.40
CA LEU A 72 10.34 5.96 -9.25
C LEU A 72 10.49 7.43 -8.85
N ALA A 73 10.52 7.73 -7.55
CA ALA A 73 10.71 9.09 -7.07
C ALA A 73 12.12 9.64 -7.39
N GLU A 74 13.17 8.85 -7.20
CA GLU A 74 14.55 9.28 -7.51
C GLU A 74 14.78 9.48 -9.01
N GLN A 75 14.22 8.60 -9.83
CA GLN A 75 14.45 8.59 -11.27
C GLN A 75 13.59 9.59 -12.03
N TYR A 76 12.34 9.81 -11.61
CA TYR A 76 11.36 10.51 -12.43
C TYR A 76 10.72 11.73 -11.77
N ALA A 77 10.90 11.94 -10.46
CA ALA A 77 10.30 13.09 -9.81
C ALA A 77 10.98 14.39 -10.28
N PRO A 78 10.22 15.45 -10.57
CA PRO A 78 10.79 16.75 -10.92
C PRO A 78 11.72 17.27 -9.82
N ALA A 79 12.76 18.01 -10.20
CA ALA A 79 13.66 18.63 -9.25
C ALA A 79 12.91 19.54 -8.27
N GLY A 80 13.26 19.45 -6.99
CA GLY A 80 12.62 20.22 -5.92
C GLY A 80 11.36 19.61 -5.34
N THR A 81 10.92 18.42 -5.80
CA THR A 81 9.81 17.70 -5.18
C THR A 81 10.21 17.13 -3.81
N THR A 82 9.21 16.87 -2.97
CA THR A 82 9.40 16.34 -1.62
C THR A 82 9.25 14.83 -1.52
N TYR A 83 8.93 14.16 -2.64
CA TYR A 83 8.59 12.74 -2.63
C TYR A 83 9.65 11.84 -2.01
N TYR A 84 10.93 12.11 -2.31
CA TYR A 84 12.05 11.44 -1.66
C TYR A 84 13.20 12.44 -1.50
N PRO A 85 13.37 13.06 -0.31
CA PRO A 85 14.24 14.20 -0.12
C PRO A 85 15.73 13.84 -0.28
N PRO A 86 16.60 14.78 -0.74
CA PRO A 86 18.01 14.52 -0.87
C PRO A 86 18.77 14.45 0.46
N ASP A 87 18.25 15.07 1.51
CA ASP A 87 18.86 15.09 2.84
C ASP A 87 18.87 13.69 3.47
N PRO A 88 20.02 13.17 3.93
CA PRO A 88 20.13 11.80 4.44
C PRO A 88 19.27 11.51 5.66
N LEU A 89 19.10 12.49 6.57
CA LEU A 89 18.27 12.29 7.78
C LEU A 89 16.79 12.21 7.41
N ARG A 90 16.32 13.10 6.54
CA ARG A 90 14.94 13.07 6.04
C ARG A 90 14.67 11.79 5.25
N ARG A 91 15.62 11.32 4.45
CA ARG A 91 15.54 10.00 3.77
C ARG A 91 15.41 8.85 4.77
N ALA A 92 16.21 8.87 5.83
CA ALA A 92 16.14 7.84 6.87
C ALA A 92 14.75 7.80 7.52
N ILE A 93 14.12 8.96 7.73
CA ILE A 93 12.73 9.03 8.25
C ILE A 93 11.75 8.44 7.23
N VAL A 94 11.82 8.79 5.95
CA VAL A 94 10.96 8.21 4.90
C VAL A 94 11.13 6.68 4.86
N ASN A 95 12.37 6.20 4.86
CA ASN A 95 12.67 4.76 4.85
C ASN A 95 12.14 4.07 6.10
N GLN A 96 12.28 4.70 7.29
CA GLN A 96 11.71 4.18 8.53
C GLN A 96 10.19 3.98 8.41
N ARG A 97 9.47 4.92 7.77
CA ARG A 97 8.02 4.82 7.58
C ARG A 97 7.64 3.71 6.61
N LEU A 98 8.39 3.54 5.51
CA LEU A 98 8.20 2.43 4.57
C LEU A 98 8.46 1.08 5.23
N LEU A 99 9.52 0.97 6.05
CA LEU A 99 9.83 -0.25 6.80
C LEU A 99 8.79 -0.53 7.89
N PHE A 100 8.29 0.49 8.58
CA PHE A 100 7.17 0.36 9.53
C PHE A 100 5.90 -0.13 8.83
N GLU A 101 5.60 0.42 7.66
CA GLU A 101 4.44 0.01 6.88
C GLU A 101 4.51 -1.50 6.56
N CYS A 102 5.56 -1.95 5.87
CA CYS A 102 5.64 -3.35 5.43
C CYS A 102 5.92 -4.33 6.58
N GLY A 103 6.79 -3.98 7.52
CA GLY A 103 7.25 -4.86 8.60
C GLY A 103 6.31 -4.93 9.80
N THR A 104 5.46 -3.92 9.99
CA THR A 104 4.60 -3.80 11.18
C THR A 104 3.14 -3.65 10.80
N LEU A 105 2.73 -2.50 10.23
CA LEU A 105 1.30 -2.19 10.05
C LEU A 105 0.63 -3.13 9.06
N TYR A 106 1.16 -3.25 7.85
CA TYR A 106 0.59 -4.14 6.82
C TYR A 106 0.60 -5.60 7.27
N LYS A 107 1.70 -6.03 7.91
CA LYS A 107 1.81 -7.38 8.47
C LYS A 107 0.74 -7.66 9.53
N CYS A 108 0.50 -6.73 10.46
CA CYS A 108 -0.55 -6.90 11.48
C CYS A 108 -1.94 -6.96 10.86
N ILE A 109 -2.22 -6.12 9.83
CA ILE A 109 -3.49 -6.18 9.09
C ILE A 109 -3.65 -7.55 8.43
N PHE A 110 -2.62 -8.01 7.72
CA PHE A 110 -2.67 -9.28 6.99
C PHE A 110 -2.85 -10.47 7.93
N VAL A 111 -2.09 -10.54 9.01
CA VAL A 111 -2.16 -11.63 10.00
C VAL A 111 -3.54 -11.69 10.67
N TYR A 112 -4.12 -10.53 11.01
CA TYR A 112 -5.41 -10.49 11.68
C TYR A 112 -6.58 -10.78 10.71
N TYR A 113 -6.60 -10.15 9.53
CA TYR A 113 -7.76 -10.22 8.64
C TYR A 113 -7.70 -11.37 7.62
N SER A 114 -6.52 -11.81 7.17
CA SER A 114 -6.43 -12.81 6.11
C SER A 114 -7.10 -14.14 6.49
N PRO A 115 -6.87 -14.74 7.67
CA PRO A 115 -7.57 -15.94 8.07
C PRO A 115 -9.09 -15.75 8.18
N VAL A 116 -9.53 -14.58 8.70
CA VAL A 116 -10.96 -14.28 8.86
C VAL A 116 -11.66 -14.15 7.52
N VAL A 117 -11.03 -13.44 6.57
CA VAL A 117 -11.62 -13.11 5.27
C VAL A 117 -11.52 -14.28 4.29
N LEU A 118 -10.36 -14.99 4.26
CA LEU A 118 -10.10 -16.05 3.28
C LEU A 118 -10.53 -17.44 3.76
N GLU A 119 -10.41 -17.71 5.07
CA GLU A 119 -10.59 -19.03 5.65
C GLU A 119 -11.81 -19.11 6.59
N ARG A 120 -12.52 -17.97 6.79
CA ARG A 120 -13.63 -17.84 7.74
C ARG A 120 -13.24 -18.24 9.18
N ALA A 121 -11.97 -18.08 9.51
CA ALA A 121 -11.46 -18.39 10.84
C ALA A 121 -12.01 -17.42 11.90
N THR A 122 -12.06 -17.87 13.13
CA THR A 122 -12.41 -17.00 14.27
C THR A 122 -11.27 -15.99 14.48
N PRO A 123 -11.60 -14.68 14.65
CA PRO A 123 -10.61 -13.66 14.93
C PRO A 123 -9.78 -13.99 16.19
N VAL A 124 -8.47 -13.80 16.11
CA VAL A 124 -7.54 -14.03 17.23
C VAL A 124 -7.31 -12.70 17.96
N GLU A 125 -7.68 -12.61 19.24
CA GLU A 125 -7.61 -11.36 20.00
C GLU A 125 -6.18 -10.85 20.18
N THR A 126 -5.18 -11.73 20.33
CA THR A 126 -3.78 -11.30 20.43
C THR A 126 -3.28 -10.62 19.13
N ASP A 127 -3.78 -11.04 17.97
CA ASP A 127 -3.41 -10.42 16.70
C ASP A 127 -4.19 -9.12 16.48
N ARG A 128 -5.44 -9.05 16.96
CA ARG A 128 -6.19 -7.80 17.03
C ARG A 128 -5.47 -6.75 17.88
N GLN A 129 -4.96 -7.14 19.05
CA GLN A 129 -4.23 -6.24 19.94
C GLN A 129 -2.95 -5.69 19.28
N LYS A 130 -2.18 -6.53 18.58
CA LYS A 130 -1.00 -6.09 17.82
C LYS A 130 -1.37 -5.07 16.72
N LEU A 131 -2.50 -5.29 16.04
CA LEU A 131 -2.99 -4.33 15.05
C LEU A 131 -3.39 -3.00 15.69
N ILE A 132 -4.09 -3.01 16.81
CA ILE A 132 -4.44 -1.83 17.60
C ILE A 132 -3.17 -1.04 17.96
N GLU A 133 -2.14 -1.72 18.47
CA GLU A 133 -0.86 -1.11 18.82
C GLU A 133 -0.15 -0.51 17.60
N ALA A 134 -0.15 -1.20 16.46
CA ALA A 134 0.45 -0.70 15.23
C ALA A 134 -0.27 0.57 14.73
N VAL A 135 -1.61 0.63 14.80
CA VAL A 135 -2.38 1.82 14.42
C VAL A 135 -2.14 2.96 15.42
N ALA A 136 -2.02 2.67 16.71
CA ALA A 136 -1.70 3.66 17.73
C ALA A 136 -0.30 4.27 17.52
N VAL A 137 0.69 3.48 17.09
CA VAL A 137 2.01 3.99 16.69
C VAL A 137 1.90 4.96 15.52
N LEU A 138 1.11 4.62 14.48
CA LEU A 138 0.88 5.52 13.35
C LEU A 138 0.20 6.81 13.80
N ASP A 139 -0.80 6.74 14.69
CA ASP A 139 -1.47 7.93 15.23
C ASP A 139 -0.48 8.81 15.98
N GLY A 140 0.37 8.23 16.82
CA GLY A 140 1.43 8.97 17.54
C GLY A 140 2.42 9.67 16.59
N ILE A 141 2.81 9.02 15.50
CA ILE A 141 3.67 9.62 14.47
C ILE A 141 3.01 10.88 13.86
N LEU A 142 1.71 10.83 13.64
CA LEU A 142 0.94 11.87 12.95
C LEU A 142 0.44 12.99 13.88
N GLN A 143 0.67 12.91 15.19
CA GLN A 143 0.25 13.96 16.15
C GLN A 143 0.96 15.29 15.92
N HIS A 144 2.20 15.25 15.41
CA HIS A 144 3.09 16.42 15.35
C HIS A 144 3.48 16.82 13.93
N SER A 145 2.89 16.18 12.89
CA SER A 145 3.23 16.45 11.49
C SER A 145 2.03 16.32 10.57
N ALA A 146 2.10 17.00 9.43
CA ALA A 146 1.03 16.96 8.43
C ALA A 146 1.00 15.62 7.68
N PHE A 147 2.16 14.99 7.46
CA PHE A 147 2.37 13.73 6.76
C PHE A 147 3.26 12.80 7.58
N VAL A 148 3.36 11.53 7.18
CA VAL A 148 4.02 10.49 7.98
C VAL A 148 5.51 10.70 8.18
N ALA A 149 6.17 11.46 7.30
CA ALA A 149 7.60 11.75 7.36
C ALA A 149 7.92 13.24 7.61
N GLY A 150 6.93 14.05 8.02
CA GLY A 150 7.08 15.48 8.30
C GLY A 150 5.94 16.31 7.70
N ASP A 151 6.25 17.54 7.26
CA ASP A 151 5.22 18.48 6.80
C ASP A 151 4.93 18.41 5.30
N CYS A 152 5.62 17.56 4.57
CA CYS A 152 5.50 17.39 3.14
C CYS A 152 5.13 15.96 2.75
N LEU A 153 4.33 15.83 1.69
CA LEU A 153 3.98 14.54 1.09
C LEU A 153 5.23 13.81 0.58
N THR A 154 5.38 12.54 0.95
CA THR A 154 6.49 11.67 0.55
C THR A 154 5.99 10.34 0.00
N VAL A 155 6.87 9.53 -0.57
CA VAL A 155 6.53 8.17 -1.01
C VAL A 155 6.00 7.28 0.12
N ALA A 156 6.34 7.58 1.37
CA ALA A 156 5.82 6.86 2.52
C ALA A 156 4.32 7.10 2.74
N ASP A 157 3.82 8.29 2.42
CA ASP A 157 2.39 8.59 2.49
C ASP A 157 1.60 7.81 1.43
N TYR A 158 2.13 7.68 0.20
CA TYR A 158 1.53 6.86 -0.85
C TYR A 158 1.38 5.39 -0.41
N SER A 159 2.40 4.84 0.25
CA SER A 159 2.35 3.48 0.78
C SER A 159 1.32 3.34 1.90
N LEU A 160 1.46 4.15 2.94
CA LEU A 160 0.65 4.06 4.15
C LEU A 160 -0.82 4.38 3.93
N VAL A 161 -1.17 5.33 3.05
CA VAL A 161 -2.57 5.67 2.78
C VAL A 161 -3.31 4.53 2.11
N CYS A 162 -2.65 3.79 1.21
CA CYS A 162 -3.22 2.60 0.59
C CYS A 162 -3.43 1.48 1.61
N THR A 163 -2.50 1.31 2.54
CA THR A 163 -2.60 0.34 3.64
C THR A 163 -3.73 0.71 4.61
N VAL A 164 -3.83 1.98 5.02
CA VAL A 164 -4.94 2.47 5.87
C VAL A 164 -6.29 2.36 5.17
N SER A 165 -6.36 2.54 3.84
CA SER A 165 -7.60 2.32 3.09
C SER A 165 -8.16 0.91 3.26
N MET A 166 -7.30 -0.08 3.46
CA MET A 166 -7.70 -1.46 3.74
C MET A 166 -8.39 -1.58 5.11
N LEU A 167 -7.90 -0.86 6.13
CA LEU A 167 -8.56 -0.80 7.44
C LEU A 167 -9.98 -0.24 7.34
N VAL A 168 -10.17 0.80 6.52
CA VAL A 168 -11.51 1.39 6.28
C VAL A 168 -12.45 0.36 5.61
N VAL A 169 -11.96 -0.33 4.59
CA VAL A 169 -12.75 -1.36 3.88
C VAL A 169 -13.11 -2.53 4.79
N LEU A 170 -12.19 -2.94 5.65
CA LEU A 170 -12.36 -4.01 6.63
C LEU A 170 -13.10 -3.56 7.90
N LYS A 171 -13.61 -2.32 7.92
CA LYS A 171 -14.40 -1.73 9.01
C LYS A 171 -13.67 -1.72 10.37
N PHE A 172 -12.34 -1.55 10.35
CA PHE A 172 -11.58 -1.32 11.57
C PHE A 172 -12.00 0.01 12.20
N GLU A 173 -12.16 0.03 13.54
CA GLU A 173 -12.59 1.23 14.26
C GLU A 173 -11.46 2.28 14.31
N LEU A 174 -11.55 3.30 13.46
CA LEU A 174 -10.59 4.41 13.38
C LEU A 174 -10.99 5.64 14.21
N ALA A 175 -12.17 5.65 14.85
CA ALA A 175 -12.63 6.81 15.61
C ALA A 175 -11.66 7.25 16.72
N PRO A 176 -10.98 6.33 17.45
CA PRO A 176 -10.00 6.71 18.49
C PRO A 176 -8.72 7.36 17.93
N TYR A 177 -8.41 7.20 16.65
CA TYR A 177 -7.14 7.61 16.03
C TYR A 177 -7.33 8.91 15.23
N ALA A 178 -7.47 10.02 15.96
CA ALA A 178 -7.81 11.31 15.35
C ALA A 178 -6.73 11.84 14.39
N ALA A 179 -5.45 11.60 14.66
CA ALA A 179 -4.36 12.03 13.81
C ALA A 179 -4.31 11.23 12.50
N VAL A 180 -4.50 9.90 12.57
CA VAL A 180 -4.62 9.04 11.38
C VAL A 180 -5.78 9.49 10.51
N ARG A 181 -6.94 9.75 11.08
CA ARG A 181 -8.12 10.20 10.33
C ARG A 181 -7.87 11.53 9.60
N ARG A 182 -7.32 12.54 10.29
CA ARG A 182 -7.00 13.85 9.67
C ARG A 182 -6.01 13.69 8.50
N TRP A 183 -4.96 12.90 8.72
CA TRP A 183 -3.97 12.63 7.68
C TRP A 183 -4.58 11.85 6.51
N TYR A 184 -5.41 10.84 6.79
CA TYR A 184 -6.07 10.04 5.76
C TYR A 184 -6.95 10.90 4.84
N GLU A 185 -7.78 11.80 5.42
CA GLU A 185 -8.59 12.74 4.62
C GLU A 185 -7.70 13.70 3.82
N ARG A 186 -6.63 14.24 4.42
CA ARG A 186 -5.67 15.08 3.70
C ARG A 186 -5.04 14.34 2.51
N CYS A 187 -4.61 13.11 2.67
CA CYS A 187 -4.06 12.33 1.56
C CYS A 187 -5.07 12.14 0.42
N LYS A 188 -6.33 11.92 0.74
CA LYS A 188 -7.42 11.82 -0.26
C LYS A 188 -7.57 13.09 -1.09
N GLU A 189 -7.34 14.25 -0.49
CA GLU A 189 -7.45 15.56 -1.15
C GLU A 189 -6.23 15.88 -2.03
N VAL A 190 -5.02 15.51 -1.58
CA VAL A 190 -3.78 15.93 -2.24
C VAL A 190 -3.18 14.91 -3.18
N ILE A 191 -3.51 13.63 -3.04
CA ILE A 191 -3.01 12.58 -3.94
C ILE A 191 -3.95 12.44 -5.12
N ALA A 192 -3.46 12.85 -6.29
CA ALA A 192 -4.21 12.76 -7.54
C ALA A 192 -4.65 11.30 -7.83
N GLY A 193 -5.86 11.12 -8.33
CA GLY A 193 -6.42 9.81 -8.68
C GLY A 193 -6.78 8.91 -7.50
N TYR A 194 -6.47 9.32 -6.24
CA TYR A 194 -6.68 8.47 -5.06
C TYR A 194 -8.13 8.00 -4.93
N THR A 195 -9.09 8.91 -5.02
CA THR A 195 -10.52 8.59 -4.83
C THR A 195 -11.00 7.59 -5.87
N ASP A 196 -10.71 7.83 -7.15
CA ASP A 196 -11.14 6.97 -8.24
C ASP A 196 -10.52 5.57 -8.16
N LEU A 197 -9.20 5.51 -7.93
CA LEU A 197 -8.49 4.24 -7.80
C LEU A 197 -8.97 3.44 -6.58
N THR A 198 -9.15 4.11 -5.44
CA THR A 198 -9.61 3.47 -4.21
C THR A 198 -11.05 2.99 -4.34
N GLN A 199 -11.94 3.80 -4.93
CA GLN A 199 -13.33 3.41 -5.15
C GLN A 199 -13.44 2.17 -6.05
N ARG A 200 -12.63 2.11 -7.12
CA ARG A 200 -12.54 0.91 -7.98
C ARG A 200 -12.12 -0.31 -7.18
N ALA A 201 -11.07 -0.18 -6.37
CA ALA A 201 -10.58 -1.28 -5.53
C ALA A 201 -11.62 -1.74 -4.50
N VAL A 202 -12.30 -0.81 -3.83
CA VAL A 202 -13.38 -1.10 -2.88
C VAL A 202 -14.52 -1.86 -3.56
N THR A 203 -14.99 -1.37 -4.70
CA THR A 203 -16.07 -2.01 -5.46
C THR A 203 -15.69 -3.44 -5.89
N MET A 204 -14.46 -3.62 -6.35
CA MET A 204 -13.96 -4.96 -6.73
C MET A 204 -13.83 -5.89 -5.52
N PHE A 205 -13.35 -5.38 -4.39
CA PHE A 205 -13.24 -6.15 -3.15
C PHE A 205 -14.62 -6.58 -2.63
N GLN A 206 -15.60 -5.69 -2.64
CA GLN A 206 -16.98 -6.02 -2.24
C GLN A 206 -17.57 -7.11 -3.12
N LYS A 207 -17.45 -7.00 -4.45
CA LYS A 207 -17.91 -8.06 -5.38
C LYS A 207 -17.19 -9.38 -5.12
N TRP A 208 -15.89 -9.34 -4.85
CA TRP A 208 -15.14 -10.54 -4.51
C TRP A 208 -15.66 -11.18 -3.21
N MET A 209 -15.91 -10.41 -2.16
CA MET A 209 -16.48 -10.89 -0.90
C MET A 209 -17.87 -11.53 -1.10
N GLU A 210 -18.72 -10.93 -1.93
CA GLU A 210 -20.04 -11.47 -2.26
C GLU A 210 -19.92 -12.83 -2.98
N GLN A 211 -18.99 -12.96 -3.93
CA GLN A 211 -18.73 -14.21 -4.64
C GLN A 211 -18.22 -15.32 -3.71
N GLU A 212 -17.31 -14.99 -2.80
CA GLU A 212 -16.80 -15.96 -1.82
C GLU A 212 -17.90 -16.39 -0.81
N ASN A 213 -18.78 -15.47 -0.41
CA ASN A 213 -19.90 -15.79 0.48
C ASN A 213 -20.98 -16.67 -0.20
N SER A 214 -21.12 -16.61 -1.53
CA SER A 214 -22.09 -17.42 -2.28
C SER A 214 -21.62 -18.85 -2.57
N LYS A 215 -20.34 -19.16 -2.37
CA LYS A 215 -19.76 -20.51 -2.57
C LYS A 215 -19.85 -21.42 -1.33
N GLY A 216 -20.35 -20.94 -0.22
CA GLY A 216 -20.50 -21.66 1.05
C GLY A 216 -21.88 -21.67 1.58
#